data_0c3493b3dce85b1f22c71015d73f5931
#
_entry.id   0c3493b3dce85b1f22c71015d73f5931
#
_cell.length_a   1.000
_cell.length_b   1.000
_cell.length_c   1.000
_cell.angle_alpha   90.00
_cell.angle_beta   90.00
_cell.angle_gamma   90.00
#
_symmetry.space_group_name_H-M   'P 1'
#
loop_
_entity.id
_entity.type
_entity.pdbx_description
1 polymer ?
#
loop_
_entity_poly.entity_id
_entity_poly.type
_entity_poly.pdbx_seq_one_letter_code
_entity_poly.pdbx_strand_id
1 'polypeptide(L)'
;MTNHQPLPTDPAIEQLDLFPLHFAPQLQCLDWAMADLEYRRFLSLKKCYPNQLLMPSGAAWQLWQAHVLDTRRYRSDCERLFGRFIDHFPLLGCGSTADRRERHFAELLYQGLYARHFPVPAGALALND
;
A
#
# COMPACT_ATOMS: atom_id res chain seq x y z
N MET A 1 -3.83 -26.13 1.37
CA MET A 1 -3.69 -25.13 0.31
C MET A 1 -4.62 -23.98 0.56
N THR A 2 -4.11 -22.79 0.53
CA THR A 2 -4.91 -21.58 0.69
C THR A 2 -5.39 -21.12 -0.68
N ASN A 3 -6.71 -21.04 -0.86
CA ASN A 3 -7.29 -20.52 -2.09
C ASN A 3 -7.41 -19.00 -1.98
N HIS A 4 -6.65 -18.29 -2.78
CA HIS A 4 -6.75 -16.85 -2.86
C HIS A 4 -7.67 -16.48 -4.01
N GLN A 5 -8.42 -15.39 -3.83
CA GLN A 5 -9.25 -14.83 -4.88
C GLN A 5 -8.42 -13.80 -5.64
N PRO A 6 -7.93 -14.13 -6.84
CA PRO A 6 -7.07 -13.20 -7.55
C PRO A 6 -7.82 -11.92 -7.92
N LEU A 7 -7.11 -10.79 -7.83
CA LEU A 7 -7.63 -9.54 -8.33
C LEU A 7 -7.43 -9.47 -9.84
N PRO A 8 -8.28 -8.69 -10.53
CA PRO A 8 -8.04 -8.45 -11.95
C PRO A 8 -6.68 -7.80 -12.16
N THR A 9 -5.96 -8.25 -13.17
CA THR A 9 -4.71 -7.64 -13.57
C THR A 9 -4.97 -6.22 -14.06
N ASP A 10 -4.19 -5.27 -13.54
CA ASP A 10 -4.30 -3.87 -13.93
C ASP A 10 -3.02 -3.43 -14.60
N PRO A 11 -3.03 -3.27 -15.93
CA PRO A 11 -1.82 -2.86 -16.66
C PRO A 11 -1.26 -1.53 -16.19
N ALA A 12 -2.10 -0.59 -15.77
CA ALA A 12 -1.64 0.70 -15.30
C ALA A 12 -0.83 0.57 -14.01
N ILE A 13 -1.26 -0.31 -13.09
CA ILE A 13 -0.50 -0.57 -11.86
C ILE A 13 0.78 -1.32 -12.18
N GLU A 14 0.73 -2.31 -13.08
CA GLU A 14 1.92 -3.08 -13.44
C GLU A 14 2.97 -2.23 -14.13
N GLN A 15 2.54 -1.27 -14.95
CA GLN A 15 3.43 -0.40 -15.72
C GLN A 15 3.84 0.85 -14.97
N LEU A 16 3.36 1.03 -13.75
CA LEU A 16 3.69 2.21 -12.95
C LEU A 16 5.19 2.27 -12.70
N ASP A 17 5.80 3.41 -13.05
CA ASP A 17 7.24 3.60 -12.89
C ASP A 17 7.54 4.12 -11.48
N LEU A 18 7.94 3.22 -10.60
CA LEU A 18 8.31 3.55 -9.22
C LEU A 18 9.83 3.64 -9.03
N PHE A 19 10.61 3.30 -10.06
CA PHE A 19 12.05 3.24 -9.95
C PHE A 19 12.69 4.55 -9.45
N PRO A 20 12.24 5.74 -9.91
CA PRO A 20 12.83 6.99 -9.39
C PRO A 20 12.72 7.15 -7.88
N LEU A 21 11.72 6.53 -7.26
CA LEU A 21 11.55 6.58 -5.80
C LEU A 21 12.62 5.78 -5.07
N HIS A 22 13.27 4.84 -5.76
CA HIS A 22 14.35 4.04 -5.18
C HIS A 22 15.48 4.93 -4.63
N PHE A 23 15.63 6.12 -5.16
CA PHE A 23 16.68 7.06 -4.74
C PHE A 23 16.28 7.91 -3.54
N ALA A 24 15.06 7.77 -3.04
CA ALA A 24 14.62 8.53 -1.87
C ALA A 24 15.45 8.10 -0.64
N PRO A 25 16.02 9.05 0.12
CA PRO A 25 16.89 8.71 1.25
C PRO A 25 16.23 7.79 2.27
N GLN A 26 14.93 7.97 2.52
CA GLN A 26 14.21 7.18 3.51
C GLN A 26 14.01 5.73 3.09
N LEU A 27 14.27 5.39 1.82
CA LEU A 27 14.08 4.04 1.30
C LEU A 27 15.40 3.27 1.13
N GLN A 28 16.54 3.84 1.54
CA GLN A 28 17.84 3.23 1.27
C GLN A 28 18.04 1.88 1.98
N CYS A 29 17.36 1.67 3.10
CA CYS A 29 17.49 0.43 3.87
C CYS A 29 16.42 -0.62 3.52
N LEU A 30 15.53 -0.33 2.57
CA LEU A 30 14.47 -1.24 2.20
C LEU A 30 14.93 -2.24 1.15
N ASP A 31 14.40 -3.46 1.25
CA ASP A 31 14.42 -4.40 0.14
C ASP A 31 13.49 -3.85 -0.95
N TRP A 32 14.07 -3.34 -2.02
CA TRP A 32 13.29 -2.67 -3.07
C TRP A 32 12.28 -3.61 -3.73
N ALA A 33 12.71 -4.86 -4.02
CA ALA A 33 11.81 -5.82 -4.67
C ALA A 33 10.58 -6.09 -3.81
N MET A 34 10.77 -6.22 -2.50
CA MET A 34 9.67 -6.42 -1.56
C MET A 34 8.78 -5.18 -1.47
N ALA A 35 9.38 -4.01 -1.37
CA ALA A 35 8.62 -2.76 -1.27
C ALA A 35 7.78 -2.53 -2.53
N ASP A 36 8.38 -2.76 -3.69
CA ASP A 36 7.70 -2.61 -4.98
C ASP A 36 6.49 -3.55 -5.07
N LEU A 37 6.69 -4.83 -4.74
CA LEU A 37 5.62 -5.81 -4.76
C LEU A 37 4.49 -5.44 -3.81
N GLU A 38 4.83 -5.13 -2.57
CA GLU A 38 3.84 -4.83 -1.54
C GLU A 38 3.05 -3.57 -1.85
N TYR A 39 3.72 -2.56 -2.38
CA TYR A 39 3.05 -1.32 -2.73
C TYR A 39 2.09 -1.51 -3.91
N ARG A 40 2.50 -2.27 -4.94
CA ARG A 40 1.60 -2.54 -6.06
C ARG A 40 0.38 -3.35 -5.62
N ARG A 41 0.56 -4.27 -4.66
CA ARG A 41 -0.56 -5.00 -4.08
C ARG A 41 -1.51 -4.08 -3.31
N PHE A 42 -0.95 -3.13 -2.55
CA PHE A 42 -1.76 -2.12 -1.87
C PHE A 42 -2.57 -1.30 -2.87
N LEU A 43 -1.94 -0.83 -3.94
CA LEU A 43 -2.63 -0.04 -4.96
C LEU A 43 -3.74 -0.84 -5.63
N SER A 44 -3.52 -2.13 -5.87
CA SER A 44 -4.52 -3.02 -6.44
C SER A 44 -5.73 -3.17 -5.51
N LEU A 45 -5.48 -3.34 -4.22
CA LEU A 45 -6.56 -3.41 -3.23
C LEU A 45 -7.32 -2.09 -3.15
N LYS A 46 -6.61 -0.97 -3.16
CA LYS A 46 -7.25 0.34 -3.12
C LYS A 46 -8.12 0.58 -4.34
N LYS A 47 -7.70 0.09 -5.50
CA LYS A 47 -8.49 0.22 -6.72
C LYS A 47 -9.76 -0.64 -6.67
N CYS A 48 -9.65 -1.83 -6.11
CA CYS A 48 -10.80 -2.75 -6.01
C CYS A 48 -11.76 -2.39 -4.87
N TYR A 49 -11.27 -1.71 -3.84
CA TYR A 49 -12.07 -1.31 -2.70
C TYR A 49 -11.95 0.20 -2.48
N PRO A 50 -12.40 1.02 -3.45
CA PRO A 50 -12.10 2.45 -3.46
C PRO A 50 -12.72 3.24 -2.32
N ASN A 51 -13.79 2.72 -1.70
CA ASN A 51 -14.50 3.41 -0.63
C ASN A 51 -14.03 2.99 0.76
N GLN A 52 -13.03 2.12 0.85
CA GLN A 52 -12.50 1.65 2.12
C GLN A 52 -11.23 2.41 2.47
N LEU A 53 -11.11 2.78 3.73
CA LEU A 53 -9.85 3.29 4.26
C LEU A 53 -8.95 2.08 4.52
N LEU A 54 -7.84 2.00 3.79
CA LEU A 54 -6.89 0.90 3.91
C LEU A 54 -5.56 1.46 4.38
N MET A 55 -4.98 0.83 5.38
CA MET A 55 -3.73 1.29 5.97
C MET A 55 -2.70 0.17 5.88
N PRO A 56 -1.80 0.25 4.87
CA PRO A 56 -0.73 -0.74 4.75
C PRO A 56 0.33 -0.51 5.83
N SER A 57 1.17 -1.51 6.04
CA SER A 57 2.26 -1.42 7.00
C SER A 57 3.58 -1.75 6.31
N GLY A 58 4.68 -1.56 7.05
CA GLY A 58 6.01 -1.95 6.60
C GLY A 58 6.45 -1.28 5.32
N ALA A 59 6.98 -2.08 4.40
CA ALA A 59 7.57 -1.56 3.16
C ALA A 59 6.56 -0.83 2.27
N ALA A 60 5.33 -1.32 2.20
CA ALA A 60 4.30 -0.66 1.40
C ALA A 60 3.99 0.73 1.94
N TRP A 61 3.88 0.88 3.26
CA TRP A 61 3.66 2.18 3.89
C TRP A 61 4.80 3.15 3.56
N GLN A 62 6.03 2.69 3.68
CA GLN A 62 7.19 3.55 3.45
C GLN A 62 7.29 4.00 1.99
N LEU A 63 7.03 3.09 1.06
CA LEU A 63 7.05 3.45 -0.36
C LEU A 63 5.89 4.38 -0.71
N TRP A 64 4.73 4.16 -0.11
CA TRP A 64 3.59 5.07 -0.30
C TRP A 64 3.93 6.48 0.18
N GLN A 65 4.54 6.61 1.38
CA GLN A 65 4.95 7.91 1.88
C GLN A 65 5.93 8.62 0.92
N ALA A 66 6.91 7.89 0.42
CA ALA A 66 7.86 8.47 -0.54
C ALA A 66 7.17 8.91 -1.82
N HIS A 67 6.22 8.13 -2.31
CA HIS A 67 5.46 8.47 -3.51
C HIS A 67 4.65 9.75 -3.29
N VAL A 68 3.96 9.84 -2.16
CA VAL A 68 3.16 11.03 -1.82
C VAL A 68 4.02 12.29 -1.74
N LEU A 69 5.23 12.17 -1.20
CA LEU A 69 6.14 13.33 -1.08
C LEU A 69 6.61 13.84 -2.44
N ASP A 70 6.67 12.99 -3.44
CA ASP A 70 6.87 13.42 -4.82
C ASP A 70 5.50 13.80 -5.40
N THR A 71 5.01 14.95 -4.99
CA THR A 71 3.60 15.31 -5.17
C THR A 71 3.18 15.38 -6.63
N ARG A 72 4.04 15.86 -7.51
CA ARG A 72 3.72 15.93 -8.94
C ARG A 72 3.52 14.53 -9.51
N ARG A 73 4.45 13.62 -9.22
CA ARG A 73 4.37 12.24 -9.68
C ARG A 73 3.17 11.54 -9.08
N TYR A 74 2.97 11.70 -7.78
CA TYR A 74 1.86 11.04 -7.08
C TYR A 74 0.51 11.48 -7.63
N ARG A 75 0.32 12.78 -7.84
CA ARG A 75 -0.94 13.30 -8.38
C ARG A 75 -1.20 12.76 -9.78
N SER A 76 -0.19 12.76 -10.64
CA SER A 76 -0.31 12.25 -12.00
C SER A 76 -0.63 10.76 -12.01
N ASP A 77 0.07 9.99 -11.16
CA ASP A 77 -0.15 8.55 -11.07
C ASP A 77 -1.53 8.22 -10.51
N CYS A 78 -1.99 8.93 -9.49
CA CYS A 78 -3.33 8.73 -8.94
C CYS A 78 -4.41 8.99 -9.98
N GLU A 79 -4.26 10.05 -10.76
CA GLU A 79 -5.23 10.36 -11.80
C GLU A 79 -5.30 9.24 -12.82
N ARG A 80 -4.15 8.73 -13.23
CA ARG A 80 -4.10 7.64 -14.20
C ARG A 80 -4.63 6.32 -13.64
N LEU A 81 -4.31 6.01 -12.38
CA LEU A 81 -4.70 4.74 -11.76
C LEU A 81 -6.13 4.73 -11.27
N PHE A 82 -6.58 5.83 -10.66
CA PHE A 82 -7.84 5.88 -9.91
C PHE A 82 -8.84 6.90 -10.46
N GLY A 83 -8.41 7.80 -11.33
CA GLY A 83 -9.24 8.91 -11.77
C GLY A 83 -9.44 9.98 -10.71
N ARG A 84 -8.72 9.89 -9.59
CA ARG A 84 -8.81 10.86 -8.49
C ARG A 84 -7.57 10.77 -7.62
N PHE A 85 -7.34 11.81 -6.84
CA PHE A 85 -6.25 11.84 -5.85
C PHE A 85 -6.63 10.93 -4.66
N ILE A 86 -5.69 10.09 -4.23
CA ILE A 86 -5.88 9.22 -3.08
C ILE A 86 -5.17 9.86 -1.89
N ASP A 87 -5.95 10.24 -0.87
CA ASP A 87 -5.42 10.88 0.32
C ASP A 87 -4.58 9.92 1.14
N HIS A 88 -3.51 10.46 1.69
CA HIS A 88 -2.62 9.76 2.62
C HIS A 88 -2.75 10.46 3.97
N PHE A 89 -2.97 9.70 5.02
CA PHE A 89 -3.22 10.26 6.36
C PHE A 89 -2.06 9.92 7.31
N PRO A 90 -0.94 10.66 7.23
CA PRO A 90 0.26 10.30 8.01
C PRO A 90 0.08 10.42 9.51
N LEU A 91 -0.86 11.26 9.95
CA LEU A 91 -1.11 11.47 11.38
C LEU A 91 -2.31 10.67 11.91
N LEU A 92 -2.92 9.84 11.08
CA LEU A 92 -4.01 8.99 11.54
C LEU A 92 -3.52 8.05 12.64
N GLY A 93 -4.19 8.05 13.76
CA GLY A 93 -3.82 7.23 14.89
C GLY A 93 -2.89 7.91 15.90
N CYS A 94 -2.48 9.16 15.63
CA CYS A 94 -1.60 9.91 16.52
C CYS A 94 -2.34 10.76 17.55
N GLY A 95 -3.67 10.83 17.45
CA GLY A 95 -4.49 11.71 18.27
C GLY A 95 -5.33 10.97 19.31
N SER A 96 -6.64 11.16 19.26
CA SER A 96 -7.59 10.64 20.23
C SER A 96 -7.72 9.12 20.20
N THR A 97 -8.43 8.57 21.19
CA THR A 97 -8.74 7.13 21.21
C THR A 97 -9.55 6.72 19.99
N ALA A 98 -10.52 7.56 19.58
CA ALA A 98 -11.33 7.29 18.39
C ALA A 98 -10.47 7.26 17.14
N ASP A 99 -9.52 8.17 17.03
CA ASP A 99 -8.57 8.23 15.92
C ASP A 99 -7.69 6.98 15.85
N ARG A 100 -7.20 6.52 17.02
CA ARG A 100 -6.40 5.29 17.10
C ARG A 100 -7.21 4.05 16.69
N ARG A 101 -8.49 4.02 17.06
CA ARG A 101 -9.38 2.92 16.66
C ARG A 101 -9.61 2.91 15.16
N GLU A 102 -9.77 4.08 14.57
CA GLU A 102 -9.96 4.20 13.12
C GLU A 102 -8.74 3.67 12.38
N ARG A 103 -7.54 4.05 12.81
CA ARG A 103 -6.30 3.54 12.21
C ARG A 103 -6.20 2.02 12.37
N HIS A 104 -6.44 1.53 13.58
CA HIS A 104 -6.36 0.08 13.85
C HIS A 104 -7.34 -0.70 12.97
N PHE A 105 -8.57 -0.21 12.85
CA PHE A 105 -9.56 -0.83 11.99
C PHE A 105 -9.10 -0.86 10.53
N ALA A 106 -8.55 0.25 10.06
CA ALA A 106 -8.04 0.32 8.68
C ALA A 106 -6.87 -0.64 8.44
N GLU A 107 -6.01 -0.82 9.44
CA GLU A 107 -4.91 -1.79 9.37
C GLU A 107 -5.45 -3.22 9.31
N LEU A 108 -6.42 -3.55 10.17
CA LEU A 108 -7.03 -4.88 10.18
C LEU A 108 -7.76 -5.18 8.89
N LEU A 109 -8.47 -4.20 8.35
CA LEU A 109 -9.17 -4.37 7.09
C LEU A 109 -8.19 -4.63 5.95
N TYR A 110 -7.10 -3.88 5.90
CA TYR A 110 -6.05 -4.11 4.91
C TYR A 110 -5.49 -5.52 5.02
N GLN A 111 -5.15 -5.97 6.24
CA GLN A 111 -4.60 -7.31 6.46
C GLN A 111 -5.57 -8.40 6.00
N GLY A 112 -6.86 -8.23 6.31
CA GLY A 112 -7.88 -9.19 5.90
C GLY A 112 -8.04 -9.27 4.38
N LEU A 113 -8.07 -8.13 3.71
CA LEU A 113 -8.17 -8.09 2.26
C LEU A 113 -6.90 -8.62 1.59
N TYR A 114 -5.74 -8.30 2.16
CA TYR A 114 -4.48 -8.84 1.66
C TYR A 114 -4.48 -10.36 1.73
N ALA A 115 -4.86 -10.92 2.88
CA ALA A 115 -4.90 -12.37 3.06
C ALA A 115 -5.90 -13.04 2.10
N ARG A 116 -6.98 -12.33 1.77
CA ARG A 116 -7.99 -12.85 0.86
C ARG A 116 -7.47 -12.97 -0.57
N HIS A 117 -6.63 -12.03 -1.01
CA HIS A 117 -6.26 -11.91 -2.41
C HIS A 117 -4.83 -12.30 -2.73
N PHE A 118 -3.93 -12.27 -1.77
CA PHE A 118 -2.51 -12.49 -2.02
C PHE A 118 -1.90 -13.49 -1.05
N PRO A 119 -0.91 -14.27 -1.52
CA PRO A 119 -0.13 -15.08 -0.60
C PRO A 119 0.75 -14.20 0.28
N VAL A 120 0.99 -14.66 1.52
CA VAL A 120 1.91 -13.96 2.43
C VAL A 120 3.32 -14.05 1.84
N PRO A 121 4.06 -12.93 1.75
CA PRO A 121 5.44 -12.95 1.28
C PRO A 121 6.32 -13.83 2.18
N ALA A 122 7.31 -14.49 1.57
CA ALA A 122 8.15 -15.46 2.26
C ALA A 122 8.80 -14.90 3.54
N GLY A 123 9.22 -13.65 3.54
CA GLY A 123 9.87 -13.05 4.69
C GLY A 123 8.93 -12.62 5.81
N ALA A 124 7.62 -12.56 5.55
CA ALA A 124 6.65 -12.03 6.51
C ALA A 124 6.12 -13.10 7.46
N LEU A 125 6.25 -14.38 7.13
CA LEU A 125 5.72 -15.46 7.96
C LEU A 125 6.37 -15.52 9.34
N ALA A 126 7.65 -15.21 9.41
CA ALA A 126 8.39 -15.26 10.67
C ALA A 126 7.91 -14.19 11.67
N LEU A 127 7.23 -13.17 11.21
CA LEU A 127 6.78 -12.07 12.07
C LEU A 127 5.41 -12.34 12.72
N ASN A 128 4.73 -13.39 12.30
CA ASN A 128 3.37 -13.69 12.73
C ASN A 128 3.28 -14.87 13.70
N ASP A 129 4.40 -15.42 14.07
CA ASP A 129 4.48 -16.54 15.01
C ASP A 129 4.40 -16.10 16.45
#